data_ebf2ed650b6268cafa5c06915f53830b
#
_entry.id   ebf2ed650b6268cafa5c06915f53830b
#
_cell.length_a   1.000
_cell.length_b   1.000
_cell.length_c   1.000
_cell.angle_alpha   90.00
_cell.angle_beta   90.00
_cell.angle_gamma   90.00
#
_symmetry.space_group_name_H-M   'P 1'
#
loop_
_entity.id
_entity.type
_entity.pdbx_description
1 polymer ?
#
loop_
_entity_poly.entity_id
_entity_poly.type
_entity_poly.pdbx_seq_one_letter_code
_entity_poly.pdbx_strand_id
1 'polypeptide(L)'
;HGEHRQLELAMALALKPRVLLLDEPLAGMSGQESDTMVALLQQLRGDYPVLLVEHDMKAVFALADRISVLVYGRVIATGTPDEIRAHPEVRAAYLGEEGLEA
;
A
#
# COMPACT_ATOMS: atom_id res chain seq x y z
N HIS A 1 -18.21 0.31 -1.23
CA HIS A 1 -16.96 -0.46 -1.01
C HIS A 1 -16.19 0.04 0.21
N GLY A 2 -16.10 1.36 0.39
CA GLY A 2 -15.31 1.93 1.49
C GLY A 2 -15.80 1.52 2.86
N GLU A 3 -17.11 1.62 3.08
CA GLU A 3 -17.72 1.24 4.37
C GLU A 3 -17.56 -0.25 4.64
N HIS A 4 -17.75 -1.07 3.61
CA HIS A 4 -17.61 -2.51 3.72
C HIS A 4 -16.16 -2.90 4.09
N ARG A 5 -15.18 -2.28 3.45
CA ARG A 5 -13.77 -2.52 3.74
C ARG A 5 -13.39 -2.07 5.15
N GLN A 6 -13.94 -0.94 5.60
CA GLN A 6 -13.71 -0.47 6.95
C GLN A 6 -14.28 -1.43 7.99
N LEU A 7 -15.45 -2.02 7.71
CA LEU A 7 -16.04 -3.02 8.58
C LEU A 7 -15.18 -4.29 8.65
N GLU A 8 -14.70 -4.77 7.50
CA GLU A 8 -13.81 -5.93 7.46
C GLU A 8 -12.56 -5.69 8.30
N LEU A 9 -11.97 -4.50 8.18
CA LEU A 9 -10.79 -4.13 8.95
C LEU A 9 -11.09 -4.09 10.45
N ALA A 10 -12.21 -3.51 10.84
CA ALA A 10 -12.62 -3.48 12.24
C ALA A 10 -12.79 -4.89 12.81
N MET A 11 -13.35 -5.80 12.04
CA MET A 11 -13.49 -7.20 12.44
C MET A 11 -12.13 -7.87 12.63
N ALA A 12 -11.19 -7.62 11.73
CA ALA A 12 -9.83 -8.14 11.86
C ALA A 12 -9.14 -7.61 13.11
N LEU A 13 -9.29 -6.33 13.41
CA LEU A 13 -8.70 -5.70 14.59
C LEU A 13 -9.30 -6.23 15.89
N ALA A 14 -10.57 -6.62 15.87
CA ALA A 14 -11.23 -7.19 17.05
C ALA A 14 -10.57 -8.51 17.51
N LEU A 15 -9.87 -9.19 16.61
CA LEU A 15 -9.14 -10.42 16.92
C LEU A 15 -7.80 -10.16 17.61
N LYS A 16 -7.41 -8.91 17.80
CA LYS A 16 -6.14 -8.49 18.40
C LYS A 16 -4.94 -9.13 17.70
N PRO A 17 -4.77 -8.86 16.40
CA PRO A 17 -3.72 -9.52 15.62
C PRO A 17 -2.34 -9.00 16.00
N ARG A 18 -1.32 -9.83 15.72
CA ARG A 18 0.09 -9.43 15.83
C ARG A 18 0.60 -8.78 14.55
N VAL A 19 -0.03 -9.09 13.44
CA VAL A 19 0.31 -8.53 12.14
C VAL A 19 -0.97 -8.42 11.31
N LEU A 20 -1.07 -7.37 10.51
CA LEU A 20 -2.17 -7.18 9.57
C LEU A 20 -1.70 -7.51 8.17
N LEU A 21 -2.42 -8.39 7.48
CA LEU A 21 -2.17 -8.73 6.08
C LEU A 21 -3.32 -8.15 5.27
N LEU A 22 -3.03 -7.17 4.43
CA LEU A 22 -4.05 -6.45 3.67
C LEU A 22 -3.78 -6.60 2.18
N ASP A 23 -4.69 -7.25 1.47
CA ASP A 23 -4.58 -7.50 0.05
C ASP A 23 -5.50 -6.56 -0.73
N GLU A 24 -4.90 -5.60 -1.41
CA GLU A 24 -5.58 -4.59 -2.21
C GLU A 24 -6.77 -3.94 -1.49
N PRO A 25 -6.53 -3.34 -0.31
CA PRO A 25 -7.63 -2.78 0.48
C PRO A 25 -8.32 -1.59 -0.19
N LEU A 26 -7.72 -0.99 -1.21
CA LEU A 26 -8.30 0.14 -1.93
C LEU A 26 -9.12 -0.26 -3.16
N ALA A 27 -9.20 -1.55 -3.47
CA ALA A 27 -9.87 -2.03 -4.67
C ALA A 27 -11.34 -1.56 -4.72
N GLY A 28 -11.73 -0.99 -5.85
CA GLY A 28 -13.10 -0.53 -6.08
C GLY A 28 -13.48 0.78 -5.38
N MET A 29 -12.54 1.44 -4.74
CA MET A 29 -12.82 2.69 -4.04
C MET A 29 -12.69 3.91 -4.94
N SER A 30 -13.54 4.92 -4.70
CA SER A 30 -13.38 6.26 -5.28
C SER A 30 -12.14 6.93 -4.71
N GLY A 31 -11.72 8.07 -5.30
CA GLY A 31 -10.58 8.82 -4.79
C GLY A 31 -10.77 9.26 -3.34
N GLN A 32 -11.96 9.72 -2.99
CA GLN A 32 -12.25 10.15 -1.62
C GLN A 32 -12.25 8.99 -0.64
N GLU A 33 -12.84 7.86 -1.03
CA GLU A 33 -12.82 6.65 -0.20
C GLU A 33 -11.40 6.15 0.01
N SER A 34 -10.59 6.17 -1.05
CA SER A 34 -9.18 5.77 -0.95
C SER A 34 -8.40 6.66 0.01
N ASP A 35 -8.60 7.98 -0.07
CA ASP A 35 -7.93 8.93 0.82
C ASP A 35 -8.30 8.65 2.29
N THR A 36 -9.56 8.37 2.55
CA THR A 36 -10.02 8.02 3.89
C THR A 36 -9.38 6.72 4.39
N MET A 37 -9.32 5.72 3.53
CA MET A 37 -8.69 4.44 3.89
C MET A 37 -7.19 4.60 4.14
N VAL A 38 -6.49 5.36 3.31
CA VAL A 38 -5.06 5.63 3.50
C VAL A 38 -4.82 6.31 4.84
N ALA A 39 -5.64 7.30 5.20
CA ALA A 39 -5.51 7.98 6.48
C ALA A 39 -5.70 7.01 7.66
N LEU A 40 -6.67 6.11 7.55
CA LEU A 40 -6.89 5.09 8.57
C LEU A 40 -5.69 4.14 8.69
N LEU A 41 -5.16 3.68 7.57
CA LEU A 41 -4.01 2.78 7.56
C LEU A 41 -2.76 3.46 8.10
N GLN A 42 -2.59 4.76 7.87
CA GLN A 42 -1.48 5.53 8.44
C GLN A 42 -1.54 5.52 9.98
N GLN A 43 -2.72 5.59 10.55
CA GLN A 43 -2.89 5.49 11.99
C GLN A 43 -2.56 4.09 12.50
N LEU A 44 -3.04 3.07 11.80
CA LEU A 44 -2.85 1.67 12.22
C LEU A 44 -1.40 1.23 12.14
N ARG A 45 -0.62 1.72 11.19
CA ARG A 45 0.79 1.32 11.05
C ARG A 45 1.64 1.68 12.26
N GLY A 46 1.19 2.62 13.08
CA GLY A 46 1.85 2.96 14.32
C GLY A 46 1.66 1.92 15.42
N ASP A 47 0.57 1.16 15.34
CA ASP A 47 0.19 0.19 16.36
C ASP A 47 0.42 -1.26 15.94
N TYR A 48 0.44 -1.51 14.63
CA TYR A 48 0.52 -2.87 14.08
C TYR A 48 1.58 -2.96 12.99
N PRO A 49 2.35 -4.06 12.93
CA PRO A 49 3.07 -4.40 11.71
C PRO A 49 2.04 -4.70 10.61
N VAL A 50 2.22 -4.11 9.44
CA VAL A 50 1.30 -4.28 8.31
C VAL A 50 2.06 -4.77 7.08
N LEU A 51 1.58 -5.85 6.47
CA LEU A 51 1.99 -6.25 5.14
C LEU A 51 0.88 -5.87 4.18
N LEU A 52 1.18 -4.93 3.29
CA LEU A 52 0.23 -4.37 2.35
C LEU A 52 0.57 -4.83 0.94
N VAL A 53 -0.40 -5.43 0.26
CA VAL A 53 -0.30 -5.73 -1.17
C VAL A 53 -1.17 -4.73 -1.91
N GLU A 54 -0.54 -3.93 -2.78
CA GLU A 54 -1.25 -2.85 -3.46
C GLU A 54 -0.57 -2.52 -4.79
N HIS A 55 -1.34 -2.04 -5.75
CA HIS A 55 -0.82 -1.54 -7.01
C HIS A 55 -1.04 -0.03 -7.19
N ASP A 56 -1.71 0.59 -6.25
CA ASP A 56 -1.85 2.05 -6.20
C ASP A 56 -0.55 2.62 -5.63
N MET A 57 0.31 3.11 -6.51
CA MET A 57 1.64 3.58 -6.11
C MET A 57 1.59 4.76 -5.15
N LYS A 58 0.61 5.64 -5.32
CA LYS A 58 0.46 6.79 -4.42
C LYS A 58 0.21 6.33 -2.99
N ALA A 59 -0.68 5.35 -2.81
CA ALA A 59 -0.97 4.78 -1.50
C ALA A 59 0.24 4.06 -0.92
N VAL A 60 0.93 3.27 -1.74
CA VAL A 60 2.11 2.54 -1.30
C VAL A 60 3.18 3.50 -0.79
N PHE A 61 3.48 4.56 -1.53
CA PHE A 61 4.48 5.54 -1.11
C PHE A 61 4.06 6.31 0.13
N ALA A 62 2.76 6.50 0.33
CA ALA A 62 2.26 7.18 1.53
C ALA A 62 2.33 6.31 2.79
N LEU A 63 2.26 4.99 2.63
CA LEU A 63 2.09 4.07 3.76
C LEU A 63 3.32 3.28 4.11
N ALA A 64 4.15 2.91 3.14
CA ALA A 64 5.18 1.90 3.34
C ALA A 64 6.47 2.47 3.91
N ASP A 65 7.09 1.73 4.82
CA ASP A 65 8.45 1.98 5.27
C ASP A 65 9.45 1.26 4.38
N ARG A 66 9.07 0.10 3.87
CA ARG A 66 9.86 -0.67 2.91
C ARG A 66 8.94 -1.24 1.85
N ILE A 67 9.44 -1.29 0.63
CA ILE A 67 8.66 -1.72 -0.53
C ILE A 67 9.42 -2.81 -1.26
N SER A 68 8.73 -3.90 -1.57
CA SER A 68 9.21 -4.91 -2.51
C SER A 68 8.34 -4.85 -3.75
N VAL A 69 8.96 -4.81 -4.92
CA VAL A 69 8.23 -4.68 -6.19
C VAL A 69 8.29 -6.00 -6.94
N LEU A 70 7.12 -6.50 -7.35
CA LEU A 70 7.00 -7.73 -8.11
C LEU A 70 6.62 -7.43 -9.56
N VAL A 71 7.29 -8.12 -10.47
CA VAL A 71 6.93 -8.12 -11.89
C VAL A 71 6.92 -9.57 -12.35
N TYR A 72 5.80 -10.02 -12.85
CA TYR A 72 5.61 -11.40 -13.28
C TYR A 72 6.07 -12.43 -12.23
N GLY A 73 5.67 -12.18 -10.98
CA GLY A 73 5.97 -13.09 -9.88
C GLY A 73 7.41 -13.06 -9.36
N ARG A 74 8.21 -12.11 -9.83
CA ARG A 74 9.61 -11.96 -9.39
C ARG A 74 9.79 -10.65 -8.66
N VAL A 75 10.50 -10.68 -7.55
CA VAL A 75 10.90 -9.44 -6.85
C VAL A 75 12.05 -8.82 -7.63
N ILE A 76 11.83 -7.65 -8.18
CA ILE A 76 12.84 -6.93 -8.97
C ILE A 76 13.59 -5.88 -8.15
N ALA A 77 13.02 -5.45 -7.03
CA ALA A 77 13.64 -4.44 -6.17
C ALA A 77 13.03 -4.49 -4.78
N THR A 78 13.83 -4.18 -3.77
CA THR A 78 13.37 -4.00 -2.39
C THR A 78 14.15 -2.85 -1.79
N GLY A 79 13.48 -1.96 -1.07
CA GLY A 79 14.15 -0.84 -0.43
C GLY A 79 13.16 0.14 0.19
N THR A 80 13.69 1.29 0.57
CA THR A 80 12.89 2.41 1.08
C THR A 80 12.09 3.02 -0.06
N PRO A 81 11.04 3.81 0.24
CA PRO A 81 10.30 4.50 -0.81
C PRO A 81 11.18 5.32 -1.75
N ASP A 82 12.17 6.03 -1.23
CA ASP A 82 13.08 6.81 -2.07
C ASP A 82 13.92 5.95 -2.99
N GLU A 83 14.44 4.85 -2.48
CA GLU A 83 15.20 3.90 -3.30
C GLU A 83 14.36 3.30 -4.41
N ILE A 84 13.12 2.97 -4.10
CA ILE A 84 12.19 2.38 -5.09
C ILE A 84 11.82 3.41 -6.17
N ARG A 85 11.56 4.65 -5.80
CA ARG A 85 11.27 5.71 -6.79
C ARG A 85 12.42 5.93 -7.76
N ALA A 86 13.64 5.78 -7.29
CA ALA A 86 14.82 5.99 -8.11
C ALA A 86 15.23 4.77 -8.93
N HIS A 87 14.64 3.60 -8.67
CA HIS A 87 15.06 2.35 -9.29
C HIS A 87 14.62 2.28 -10.76
N PRO A 88 15.55 2.11 -11.71
CA PRO A 88 15.22 2.19 -13.14
C PRO A 88 14.21 1.15 -13.59
N GLU A 89 14.28 -0.09 -13.12
CA GLU A 89 13.34 -1.13 -13.51
C GLU A 89 11.94 -0.87 -12.98
N VAL A 90 11.84 -0.31 -11.78
CA VAL A 90 10.54 0.04 -11.20
C VAL A 90 9.91 1.19 -11.98
N ARG A 91 10.70 2.19 -12.35
CA ARG A 91 10.22 3.31 -13.15
C ARG A 91 9.69 2.84 -14.49
N ALA A 92 10.40 1.92 -15.12
CA ALA A 92 9.97 1.36 -16.41
C ALA A 92 8.70 0.53 -16.31
N ALA A 93 8.53 -0.22 -15.22
CA ALA A 93 7.41 -1.15 -15.06
C ALA A 93 6.13 -0.48 -14.56
N TYR A 94 6.24 0.49 -13.66
CA TYR A 94 5.07 1.02 -12.94
C TYR A 94 4.91 2.52 -12.97
N LEU A 95 5.99 3.28 -12.89
CA LEU A 95 5.88 4.71 -12.63
C LEU A 95 5.95 5.57 -13.87
N GLY A 96 6.70 5.14 -14.87
CA GLY A 96 7.05 6.01 -15.96
C GLY A 96 7.84 7.22 -15.43
N GLU A 97 8.25 8.11 -16.30
CA GLU A 97 9.02 9.28 -15.88
C GLU A 97 8.18 10.27 -15.10
N GLU A 98 6.90 10.42 -15.48
CA GLU A 98 5.99 11.36 -14.84
C GLU A 98 5.43 10.84 -13.51
N GLY A 99 5.34 9.54 -13.34
CA GLY A 99 4.79 8.93 -12.14
C GLY A 99 5.62 9.15 -10.90
N LEU A 100 6.87 9.58 -11.06
CA LEU A 100 7.78 9.80 -9.94
C LEU A 100 7.44 11.02 -9.13
N GLU A 101 6.76 11.99 -9.72
CA GLU A 101 6.45 13.25 -9.08
C GLU A 101 5.14 13.22 -8.31
N ALA A 102 4.39 12.17 -8.43
CA ALA A 102 3.08 12.04 -7.82
C ALA A 102 3.13 11.84 -6.30
#